data_eb2777623248143ff8c8f92257f1706d
#
_entry.id   eb2777623248143ff8c8f92257f1706d
#
_cell.length_a   1.000
_cell.length_b   1.000
_cell.length_c   1.000
_cell.angle_alpha   90.00
_cell.angle_beta   90.00
_cell.angle_gamma   90.00
#
_symmetry.space_group_name_H-M   'P 1'
#
loop_
_entity.id
_entity.type
_entity.pdbx_description
1 polymer ?
#
loop_
_entity_poly.entity_id
_entity_poly.type
_entity_poly.pdbx_seq_one_letter_code
_entity_poly.pdbx_strand_id
1 'polypeptide(L)'
;MKINNLLIKNNYLYLSIFLIFTFFCYSSYLYLHIYDGHHHGFIYSNAIDLVNGRIPYKEIFIQYGLLGTFLNSVILKIFGLNILYINIFHLILYSVSILLVFLIITKITSSKYGFFSILILLLNH
;
A
#
# COMPACT_ATOMS: atom_id res chain seq x y z
N MET A 1 -14.86 -24.80 26.02
CA MET A 1 -14.91 -24.66 24.55
C MET A 1 -14.76 -23.22 24.02
N LYS A 2 -15.24 -22.14 24.66
CA LYS A 2 -15.11 -20.75 24.22
C LYS A 2 -13.68 -20.18 24.26
N ILE A 3 -12.85 -20.57 25.23
CA ILE A 3 -11.49 -20.00 25.43
C ILE A 3 -10.54 -20.41 24.30
N ASN A 4 -10.60 -21.67 23.85
CA ASN A 4 -9.73 -22.15 22.75
C ASN A 4 -10.02 -21.43 21.43
N ASN A 5 -11.28 -21.07 21.15
CA ASN A 5 -11.64 -20.35 19.93
C ASN A 5 -11.13 -18.89 19.93
N LEU A 6 -11.06 -18.26 21.10
CA LEU A 6 -10.50 -16.91 21.25
C LEU A 6 -8.97 -16.90 21.04
N LEU A 7 -8.26 -17.89 21.59
CA LEU A 7 -6.82 -18.02 21.41
C LEU A 7 -6.45 -18.31 19.96
N ILE A 8 -7.16 -19.21 19.28
CA ILE A 8 -6.94 -19.51 17.88
C ILE A 8 -7.22 -18.28 17.00
N LYS A 9 -8.27 -17.53 17.28
CA LYS A 9 -8.61 -16.30 16.55
C LYS A 9 -7.49 -15.24 16.67
N ASN A 10 -6.92 -15.10 17.85
CA ASN A 10 -5.82 -14.15 18.07
C ASN A 10 -4.54 -14.57 17.36
N ASN A 11 -4.22 -15.87 17.31
CA ASN A 11 -3.02 -16.36 16.61
C ASN A 11 -3.04 -16.04 15.12
N TYR A 12 -4.18 -16.20 14.43
CA TYR A 12 -4.29 -15.82 13.01
C TYR A 12 -4.17 -14.31 12.80
N LEU A 13 -4.67 -13.49 13.72
CA LEU A 13 -4.49 -12.04 13.67
C LEU A 13 -3.01 -11.66 13.79
N TYR A 14 -2.30 -12.18 14.79
CA TYR A 14 -0.88 -11.89 14.98
C TYR A 14 -0.05 -12.37 13.78
N LEU A 15 -0.34 -13.56 13.26
CA LEU A 15 0.35 -14.09 12.09
C LEU A 15 0.08 -13.24 10.84
N SER A 16 -1.14 -12.73 10.67
CA SER A 16 -1.49 -11.83 9.57
C SER A 16 -0.75 -10.51 9.66
N ILE A 17 -0.69 -9.90 10.85
CA ILE A 17 0.07 -8.67 11.08
C ILE A 17 1.56 -8.89 10.81
N PHE A 18 2.12 -10.01 11.27
CA PHE A 18 3.52 -10.35 11.02
C PHE A 18 3.81 -10.50 9.52
N LEU A 19 2.94 -11.17 8.77
CA LEU A 19 3.10 -11.31 7.31
C LEU A 19 3.02 -9.97 6.58
N ILE A 20 2.06 -9.11 6.95
CA ILE A 20 1.93 -7.77 6.36
C ILE A 20 3.19 -6.95 6.66
N PHE A 21 3.69 -7.00 7.88
CA PHE A 21 4.91 -6.29 8.28
C PHE A 21 6.14 -6.81 7.52
N THR A 22 6.29 -8.12 7.39
CA THR A 22 7.39 -8.74 6.64
C THR A 22 7.34 -8.34 5.17
N PHE A 23 6.14 -8.38 4.58
CA PHE A 23 5.91 -7.92 3.21
C PHE A 23 6.27 -6.44 3.04
N PHE A 24 5.83 -5.59 3.97
CA PHE A 24 6.16 -4.16 3.95
C PHE A 24 7.68 -3.92 3.97
N CYS A 25 8.39 -4.60 4.87
CA CYS A 25 9.85 -4.49 4.96
C CYS A 25 10.54 -4.97 3.68
N TYR A 26 10.12 -6.12 3.14
CA TYR A 26 10.68 -6.69 1.92
C TYR A 26 10.43 -5.79 0.71
N SER A 27 9.20 -5.32 0.52
CA SER A 27 8.85 -4.43 -0.59
C SER A 27 9.56 -3.08 -0.48
N SER A 28 9.71 -2.53 0.73
CA SER A 28 10.49 -1.31 0.95
C SER A 28 11.95 -1.51 0.52
N TYR A 29 12.54 -2.66 0.82
CA TYR A 29 13.89 -3.01 0.37
C TYR A 29 13.97 -3.11 -1.16
N LEU A 30 13.01 -3.75 -1.82
CA LEU A 30 12.97 -3.86 -3.29
C LEU A 30 12.85 -2.48 -3.95
N TYR A 31 12.00 -1.59 -3.45
CA TYR A 31 11.84 -0.24 -3.99
C TYR A 31 13.10 0.63 -3.87
N LEU A 32 14.00 0.31 -2.94
CA LEU A 32 15.31 0.96 -2.85
C LEU A 32 16.30 0.46 -3.90
N HIS A 33 16.11 -0.75 -4.43
CA HIS A 33 17.09 -1.44 -5.27
C HIS A 33 16.59 -1.71 -6.69
N ILE A 34 15.28 -1.81 -6.88
CA ILE A 34 14.64 -2.11 -8.17
C ILE A 34 13.69 -0.96 -8.50
N TYR A 35 14.02 -0.20 -9.55
CA TYR A 35 13.24 0.95 -9.97
C TYR A 35 12.69 0.73 -11.38
N ASP A 36 11.36 0.76 -11.52
CA ASP A 36 10.70 0.87 -12.82
C ASP A 36 10.60 2.35 -13.21
N GLY A 37 11.55 2.80 -14.05
CA GLY A 37 11.63 4.18 -14.49
C GLY A 37 10.42 4.65 -15.31
N HIS A 38 9.69 3.72 -15.93
CA HIS A 38 8.54 4.09 -16.76
C HIS A 38 7.31 4.44 -15.89
N HIS A 39 6.79 3.50 -15.11
CA HIS A 39 5.59 3.74 -14.31
C HIS A 39 5.84 4.66 -13.13
N HIS A 40 6.83 4.34 -12.30
CA HIS A 40 7.14 5.13 -11.11
C HIS A 40 7.66 6.52 -11.46
N GLY A 41 8.48 6.64 -12.51
CA GLY A 41 8.98 7.92 -12.99
C GLY A 41 7.88 8.84 -13.47
N PHE A 42 6.89 8.31 -14.19
CA PHE A 42 5.75 9.08 -14.68
C PHE A 42 4.85 9.57 -13.54
N ILE A 43 4.54 8.69 -12.58
CA ILE A 43 3.77 9.06 -11.37
C ILE A 43 4.50 10.15 -10.58
N TYR A 44 5.81 10.02 -10.39
CA TYR A 44 6.65 10.97 -9.68
C TYR A 44 6.71 12.32 -10.40
N SER A 45 6.95 12.32 -11.72
CA SER A 45 7.00 13.54 -12.54
C SER A 45 5.69 14.32 -12.45
N ASN A 46 4.55 13.66 -12.60
CA ASN A 46 3.25 14.31 -12.52
C ASN A 46 2.99 14.90 -11.12
N ALA A 47 3.45 14.24 -10.07
CA ALA A 47 3.33 14.76 -8.71
C ALA A 47 4.21 16.00 -8.48
N ILE A 48 5.44 16.02 -9.02
CA ILE A 48 6.32 17.21 -8.98
C ILE A 48 5.70 18.36 -9.75
N ASP A 49 5.16 18.11 -10.94
CA ASP A 49 4.52 19.14 -11.76
C ASP A 49 3.35 19.81 -11.01
N LEU A 50 2.56 19.03 -10.27
CA LEU A 50 1.53 19.56 -9.37
C LEU A 50 2.10 20.39 -8.21
N VAL A 51 3.19 19.94 -7.59
CA VAL A 51 3.88 20.71 -6.53
C VAL A 51 4.34 22.07 -7.08
N ASN A 52 4.80 22.11 -8.34
CA ASN A 52 5.24 23.31 -9.03
C ASN A 52 4.07 24.19 -9.55
N GLY A 53 2.82 23.82 -9.28
CA GLY A 53 1.63 24.61 -9.61
C GLY A 53 1.14 24.44 -11.04
N ARG A 54 1.60 23.45 -11.80
CA ARG A 54 1.08 23.16 -13.14
C ARG A 54 -0.35 22.65 -13.10
N ILE A 55 -1.13 23.00 -14.11
CA ILE A 55 -2.59 22.73 -14.16
C ILE A 55 -2.83 21.32 -14.74
N PRO A 56 -3.52 20.42 -13.97
CA PRO A 56 -3.91 19.10 -14.46
C PRO A 56 -4.72 19.16 -15.75
N TYR A 57 -4.51 18.21 -16.63
CA TYR A 57 -5.18 18.04 -17.92
C TYR A 57 -4.99 19.20 -18.94
N LYS A 58 -4.37 20.30 -18.54
CA LYS A 58 -4.01 21.40 -19.42
C LYS A 58 -2.50 21.43 -19.70
N GLU A 59 -1.69 21.27 -18.66
CA GLU A 59 -0.22 21.32 -18.71
C GLU A 59 0.43 20.00 -18.31
N ILE A 60 -0.34 19.12 -17.66
CA ILE A 60 0.11 17.81 -17.21
C ILE A 60 -0.84 16.74 -17.78
N PHE A 61 -0.28 15.75 -18.49
CA PHE A 61 -1.02 14.56 -18.88
C PHE A 61 -1.11 13.60 -17.70
N ILE A 62 -2.33 13.38 -17.16
CA ILE A 62 -2.57 12.50 -16.00
C ILE A 62 -3.19 11.18 -16.49
N GLN A 63 -2.38 10.12 -16.51
CA GLN A 63 -2.80 8.79 -16.96
C GLN A 63 -3.52 8.00 -15.85
N TYR A 64 -3.04 8.08 -14.60
CA TYR A 64 -3.50 7.22 -13.49
C TYR A 64 -4.53 7.87 -12.56
N GLY A 65 -5.11 8.99 -12.99
CA GLY A 65 -6.15 9.71 -12.27
C GLY A 65 -5.64 10.83 -11.36
N LEU A 66 -6.45 11.87 -11.27
CA LEU A 66 -6.09 13.11 -10.56
C LEU A 66 -5.90 12.92 -9.07
N LEU A 67 -6.75 12.11 -8.43
CA LEU A 67 -6.70 11.91 -6.97
C LEU A 67 -5.36 11.31 -6.53
N GLY A 68 -4.88 10.27 -7.22
CA GLY A 68 -3.58 9.64 -6.93
C GLY A 68 -2.44 10.64 -7.09
N THR A 69 -2.41 11.37 -8.21
CA THR A 69 -1.39 12.40 -8.47
C THR A 69 -1.42 13.50 -7.41
N PHE A 70 -2.61 13.95 -7.01
CA PHE A 70 -2.78 14.95 -5.96
C PHE A 70 -2.26 14.46 -4.61
N LEU A 71 -2.62 13.24 -4.18
CA LEU A 71 -2.12 12.67 -2.92
C LEU A 71 -0.59 12.55 -2.93
N ASN A 72 -0.01 12.09 -4.04
CA ASN A 72 1.44 12.01 -4.19
C ASN A 72 2.09 13.39 -4.12
N SER A 73 1.49 14.43 -4.72
CA SER A 73 2.01 15.80 -4.64
C SER A 73 1.99 16.33 -3.21
N VAL A 74 0.96 16.03 -2.43
CA VAL A 74 0.88 16.39 -1.00
C VAL A 74 2.00 15.71 -0.21
N ILE A 75 2.25 14.42 -0.45
CA ILE A 75 3.36 13.68 0.20
C ILE A 75 4.70 14.33 -0.14
N LEU A 76 4.96 14.64 -1.42
CA LEU A 76 6.20 15.31 -1.83
C LEU A 76 6.34 16.71 -1.24
N LYS A 77 5.26 17.44 -1.09
CA LYS A 77 5.27 18.78 -0.50
C LYS A 77 5.61 18.75 0.99
N ILE A 78 5.18 17.71 1.71
CA ILE A 78 5.40 17.57 3.17
C ILE A 78 6.79 17.01 3.46
N PHE A 79 7.19 15.92 2.79
CA PHE A 79 8.38 15.15 3.11
C PHE A 79 9.59 15.48 2.23
N GLY A 80 9.39 16.17 1.11
CA GLY A 80 10.43 16.51 0.15
C GLY A 80 10.34 15.75 -1.17
N LEU A 81 11.06 16.25 -2.18
CA LEU A 81 11.01 15.75 -3.56
C LEU A 81 11.85 14.47 -3.71
N ASN A 82 11.39 13.38 -3.13
CA ASN A 82 12.02 12.07 -3.25
C ASN A 82 10.95 11.00 -3.51
N ILE A 83 11.13 10.23 -4.56
CA ILE A 83 10.22 9.15 -4.98
C ILE A 83 10.00 8.09 -3.88
N LEU A 84 10.98 7.89 -3.01
CA LEU A 84 10.90 6.96 -1.89
C LEU A 84 9.69 7.24 -1.00
N TYR A 85 9.35 8.51 -0.75
CA TYR A 85 8.20 8.86 0.08
C TYR A 85 6.87 8.46 -0.54
N ILE A 86 6.75 8.58 -1.87
CA ILE A 86 5.58 8.08 -2.61
C ILE A 86 5.48 6.55 -2.48
N ASN A 87 6.59 5.85 -2.67
CA ASN A 87 6.62 4.39 -2.59
C ASN A 87 6.24 3.89 -1.19
N ILE A 88 6.80 4.49 -0.13
CA ILE A 88 6.44 4.17 1.26
C ILE A 88 4.97 4.45 1.51
N PHE A 89 4.45 5.59 1.04
CA PHE A 89 3.03 5.92 1.18
C PHE A 89 2.12 4.88 0.52
N HIS A 90 2.43 4.45 -0.71
CA HIS A 90 1.67 3.41 -1.40
C HIS A 90 1.75 2.06 -0.69
N LEU A 91 2.92 1.69 -0.14
CA LEU A 91 3.06 0.47 0.67
C LEU A 91 2.21 0.50 1.94
N ILE A 92 2.13 1.66 2.61
CA ILE A 92 1.26 1.85 3.78
C ILE A 92 -0.20 1.65 3.37
N LEU A 93 -0.65 2.31 2.29
CA LEU A 93 -2.03 2.17 1.81
C LEU A 93 -2.36 0.72 1.43
N TYR A 94 -1.45 0.03 0.76
CA TYR A 94 -1.61 -1.37 0.41
C TYR A 94 -1.71 -2.27 1.65
N SER A 95 -0.82 -2.08 2.62
CA SER A 95 -0.83 -2.82 3.89
C SER A 95 -2.13 -2.62 4.67
N VAL A 96 -2.63 -1.38 4.73
CA VAL A 96 -3.92 -1.07 5.34
C VAL A 96 -5.06 -1.76 4.60
N SER A 97 -5.05 -1.73 3.27
CA SER A 97 -6.07 -2.39 2.45
C SER A 97 -6.12 -3.91 2.69
N ILE A 98 -4.97 -4.57 2.75
CA ILE A 98 -4.88 -6.00 3.08
C ILE A 98 -5.43 -6.29 4.49
N LEU A 99 -5.09 -5.45 5.47
CA LEU A 99 -5.61 -5.61 6.83
C LEU A 99 -7.14 -5.45 6.88
N LEU A 100 -7.70 -4.49 6.14
CA LEU A 100 -9.15 -4.32 6.04
C LEU A 100 -9.83 -5.54 5.41
N VAL A 101 -9.26 -6.10 4.35
CA VAL A 101 -9.76 -7.35 3.74
C VAL A 101 -9.75 -8.49 4.75
N PHE A 102 -8.66 -8.65 5.52
CA PHE A 102 -8.60 -9.64 6.61
C PHE A 102 -9.74 -9.46 7.62
N LEU A 103 -9.96 -8.23 8.09
CA LEU A 103 -10.99 -7.93 9.08
C LEU A 103 -12.40 -8.22 8.54
N ILE A 104 -12.68 -7.84 7.29
CA ILE A 104 -13.98 -8.09 6.65
C ILE A 104 -14.22 -9.60 6.52
N ILE A 105 -13.28 -10.34 5.96
CA ILE A 105 -13.43 -11.79 5.77
C ILE A 105 -13.55 -12.51 7.11
N THR A 106 -12.74 -12.12 8.09
CA THR A 106 -12.83 -12.68 9.46
C THR A 106 -14.19 -12.45 10.10
N LYS A 107 -14.81 -11.29 9.84
CA LYS A 107 -16.13 -10.96 10.37
C LYS A 107 -17.24 -11.78 9.71
N ILE A 108 -17.13 -12.06 8.41
CA ILE A 108 -18.16 -12.78 7.64
C ILE A 108 -18.01 -14.30 7.79
N THR A 109 -16.78 -14.81 7.90
CA THR A 109 -16.48 -16.24 7.91
C THR A 109 -15.73 -16.67 9.19
N SER A 110 -14.40 -16.74 9.10
CA SER A 110 -13.52 -17.02 10.25
C SER A 110 -12.12 -16.46 10.02
N SER A 111 -11.33 -16.37 11.12
CA SER A 111 -9.93 -15.88 11.08
C SER A 111 -9.03 -16.74 10.19
N LYS A 112 -9.33 -18.05 10.06
CA LYS A 112 -8.60 -18.95 9.17
C LYS A 112 -8.73 -18.52 7.70
N TYR A 113 -9.93 -18.23 7.23
CA TYR A 113 -10.16 -17.78 5.86
C TYR A 113 -9.64 -16.36 5.63
N GLY A 114 -9.73 -15.47 6.61
CA GLY A 114 -9.08 -14.17 6.59
C GLY A 114 -7.57 -14.29 6.36
N PHE A 115 -6.90 -15.19 7.08
CA PHE A 115 -5.47 -15.45 6.93
C PHE A 115 -5.12 -15.97 5.52
N PHE A 116 -5.86 -16.95 5.00
CA PHE A 116 -5.62 -17.47 3.64
C PHE A 116 -5.83 -16.40 2.57
N SER A 117 -6.79 -15.50 2.74
CA SER A 117 -6.98 -14.39 1.78
C SER A 117 -5.80 -13.44 1.74
N ILE A 118 -5.17 -13.15 2.88
CA ILE A 118 -3.93 -12.38 2.92
C ILE A 118 -2.80 -13.08 2.15
N LEU A 119 -2.61 -14.39 2.40
CA LEU A 119 -1.59 -15.14 1.66
C LEU A 119 -1.76 -15.04 0.15
N ILE A 120 -3.00 -15.21 -0.33
CA ILE A 120 -3.28 -15.09 -1.77
C ILE A 120 -2.97 -13.68 -2.28
N LEU A 121 -3.36 -12.63 -1.55
CA LEU A 121 -3.09 -11.25 -1.96
C LEU A 121 -1.60 -10.92 -1.98
N LEU A 122 -0.83 -11.41 -1.01
CA LEU A 122 0.62 -11.17 -0.95
C LEU A 122 1.41 -11.96 -2.01
N LEU A 123 0.92 -13.14 -2.41
CA LEU A 123 1.56 -13.95 -3.45
C LEU A 123 1.30 -13.43 -4.88
N ASN A 124 0.25 -12.62 -5.07
CA ASN A 124 -0.12 -12.05 -6.37
C ASN A 124 0.38 -10.61 -6.57
N HIS A 125 1.18 -10.08 -5.68
CA HIS A 125 1.83 -8.78 -5.77
C HIS A 125 3.25 -8.95 -6.30
#